data_65c5f4230dfeb920c32f442be7203ba8
#
_entry.id   65c5f4230dfeb920c32f442be7203ba8
#
_cell.length_a   1.000
_cell.length_b   1.000
_cell.length_c   1.000
_cell.angle_alpha   90.00
_cell.angle_beta   90.00
_cell.angle_gamma   90.00
#
_symmetry.space_group_name_H-M   'P 1'
#
loop_
_entity.id
_entity.type
_entity.pdbx_description
1 polymer ?
#
loop_
_entity_poly.entity_id
_entity_poly.type
_entity_poly.pdbx_seq_one_letter_code
_entity_poly.pdbx_strand_id
1 'polypeptide(L)'
;MSISFRALSADECQALLASQQVGRLAYAYKQRVDIEPLHFVADGEWLYLRTAHGTKLAMLVHQPWVALEVDEVHGLFDWRSVVVHGSVQLLDPADGPDGQARWDHAVATFRRLVPAAFAVGDPTPARTVMLRVHMSHVEGRQASASDA
;
A
#
# COMPACT_ATOMS: atom_id res chain seq x y z
N MET A 1 31.51 -14.33 8.69
CA MET A 1 30.28 -13.75 8.09
C MET A 1 30.27 -12.26 8.30
N SER A 2 30.06 -11.51 7.26
CA SER A 2 29.96 -10.06 7.31
C SER A 2 28.54 -9.63 6.94
N ILE A 3 27.96 -8.75 7.75
CA ILE A 3 26.60 -8.23 7.54
C ILE A 3 26.71 -6.81 6.99
N SER A 4 25.95 -6.52 5.95
CA SER A 4 25.87 -5.18 5.40
C SER A 4 24.41 -4.74 5.22
N PHE A 5 24.21 -3.45 5.41
CA PHE A 5 22.94 -2.78 5.18
C PHE A 5 23.13 -1.73 4.08
N ARG A 6 22.26 -1.68 3.12
CA ARG A 6 22.30 -0.67 2.07
C ARG A 6 20.93 -0.12 1.74
N ALA A 7 20.91 1.09 1.21
CA ALA A 7 19.70 1.67 0.64
C ALA A 7 19.38 0.98 -0.69
N LEU A 8 18.10 0.74 -0.94
CA LEU A 8 17.62 0.31 -2.25
C LEU A 8 17.52 1.51 -3.19
N SER A 9 17.77 1.27 -4.48
CA SER A 9 17.50 2.27 -5.50
C SER A 9 16.00 2.46 -5.71
N ALA A 10 15.61 3.53 -6.40
CA ALA A 10 14.21 3.76 -6.77
C ALA A 10 13.62 2.58 -7.55
N ASP A 11 14.36 2.03 -8.51
CA ASP A 11 13.90 0.89 -9.30
C ASP A 11 13.76 -0.37 -8.46
N GLU A 12 14.67 -0.61 -7.52
CA GLU A 12 14.58 -1.75 -6.59
C GLU A 12 13.36 -1.60 -5.67
N CYS A 13 13.07 -0.40 -5.18
CA CYS A 13 11.86 -0.13 -4.39
C CYS A 13 10.59 -0.42 -5.21
N GLN A 14 10.52 0.05 -6.44
CA GLN A 14 9.36 -0.19 -7.31
C GLN A 14 9.19 -1.68 -7.63
N ALA A 15 10.28 -2.38 -7.85
CA ALA A 15 10.25 -3.83 -8.10
C ALA A 15 9.71 -4.60 -6.89
N LEU A 16 10.13 -4.25 -5.68
CA LEU A 16 9.62 -4.88 -4.47
C LEU A 16 8.13 -4.59 -4.28
N LEU A 17 7.69 -3.35 -4.44
CA LEU A 17 6.28 -2.98 -4.36
C LEU A 17 5.42 -3.74 -5.38
N ALA A 18 5.92 -3.94 -6.59
CA ALA A 18 5.22 -4.67 -7.64
C ALA A 18 5.14 -6.19 -7.36
N SER A 19 6.09 -6.74 -6.61
CA SER A 19 6.18 -8.18 -6.34
C SER A 19 5.35 -8.62 -5.13
N GLN A 20 4.95 -7.70 -4.25
CA GLN A 20 4.24 -8.02 -3.01
C GLN A 20 2.75 -7.72 -3.15
N GLN A 21 1.93 -8.45 -2.41
CA GLN A 21 0.47 -8.33 -2.42
C GLN A 21 -0.08 -7.78 -1.10
N VAL A 22 0.66 -7.92 -0.03
CA VAL A 22 0.28 -7.49 1.32
C VAL A 22 1.29 -6.47 1.82
N GLY A 23 0.78 -5.33 2.26
CA GLY A 23 1.56 -4.32 2.96
C GLY A 23 0.99 -4.06 4.34
N ARG A 24 1.74 -3.37 5.18
CA ARG A 24 1.29 -2.94 6.51
C ARG A 24 1.07 -1.45 6.46
N LEU A 25 -0.18 -1.05 6.65
CA LEU A 25 -0.58 0.35 6.67
C LEU A 25 -0.54 0.86 8.09
N ALA A 26 0.30 1.87 8.31
CA ALA A 26 0.40 2.60 9.58
C ALA A 26 -0.31 3.94 9.45
N TYR A 27 -1.17 4.24 10.40
CA TYR A 27 -1.94 5.47 10.44
C TYR A 27 -2.13 5.96 11.88
N ALA A 28 -2.42 7.22 12.02
CA ALA A 28 -2.53 7.85 13.34
C ALA A 28 -3.68 8.84 13.38
N TYR A 29 -4.28 8.98 14.56
CA TYR A 29 -5.24 10.02 14.84
C TYR A 29 -5.13 10.39 16.33
N LYS A 30 -4.89 11.68 16.61
CA LYS A 30 -4.60 12.14 17.96
C LYS A 30 -3.39 11.38 18.54
N GLN A 31 -3.56 10.71 19.68
CA GLN A 31 -2.50 9.97 20.35
C GLN A 31 -2.49 8.47 20.04
N ARG A 32 -3.34 8.04 19.10
CA ARG A 32 -3.45 6.65 18.70
C ARG A 32 -2.69 6.40 17.41
N VAL A 33 -1.84 5.38 17.41
CA VAL A 33 -1.15 4.87 16.23
C VAL A 33 -1.57 3.43 16.03
N ASP A 34 -2.00 3.10 14.82
CA ASP A 34 -2.40 1.74 14.45
C ASP A 34 -1.59 1.27 13.25
N ILE A 35 -1.49 -0.05 13.12
CA ILE A 35 -0.89 -0.71 11.97
C ILE A 35 -1.68 -1.98 11.66
N GLU A 36 -1.92 -2.25 10.38
CA GLU A 36 -2.61 -3.47 9.97
C GLU A 36 -2.20 -3.92 8.58
N PRO A 37 -2.27 -5.24 8.30
CA PRO A 37 -2.01 -5.77 6.97
C PRO A 37 -3.19 -5.47 6.04
N LEU A 38 -2.87 -5.09 4.80
CA LEU A 38 -3.85 -4.87 3.74
C LEU A 38 -3.30 -5.37 2.42
N HIS A 39 -4.18 -5.83 1.54
CA HIS A 39 -3.83 -6.02 0.14
C HIS A 39 -3.68 -4.67 -0.54
N PHE A 40 -2.72 -4.57 -1.43
CA PHE A 40 -2.47 -3.35 -2.21
C PHE A 40 -2.01 -3.70 -3.63
N VAL A 41 -2.18 -2.74 -4.52
CA VAL A 41 -1.61 -2.79 -5.88
C VAL A 41 -0.91 -1.47 -6.13
N ALA A 42 0.36 -1.54 -6.55
CA ALA A 42 1.13 -0.37 -6.96
C ALA A 42 0.94 -0.12 -8.45
N ASP A 43 0.68 1.12 -8.83
CA ASP A 43 0.56 1.54 -10.22
C ASP A 43 1.03 3.00 -10.36
N GLY A 44 2.15 3.21 -11.07
CA GLY A 44 2.74 4.53 -11.22
C GLY A 44 3.12 5.14 -9.87
N GLU A 45 2.59 6.31 -9.59
CA GLU A 45 2.83 7.05 -8.34
C GLU A 45 1.84 6.71 -7.23
N TRP A 46 0.98 5.71 -7.43
CA TRP A 46 -0.13 5.42 -6.55
C TRP A 46 -0.11 4.00 -6.03
N LEU A 47 -0.54 3.85 -4.77
CA LEU A 47 -0.93 2.57 -4.19
C LEU A 47 -2.46 2.54 -4.08
N TYR A 48 -3.06 1.46 -4.54
CA TYR A 48 -4.51 1.25 -4.45
C TYR A 48 -4.81 0.25 -3.37
N LEU A 49 -5.73 0.62 -2.46
CA LEU A 49 -6.13 -0.17 -1.30
C LEU A 49 -7.65 -0.20 -1.23
N ARG A 50 -8.15 -1.23 -0.58
CA ARG A 50 -9.57 -1.46 -0.44
C ARG A 50 -9.90 -1.74 1.02
N THR A 51 -10.96 -1.11 1.53
CA THR A 51 -11.38 -1.28 2.92
C THR A 51 -12.90 -1.23 3.06
N ALA A 52 -13.37 -1.52 4.27
CA ALA A 52 -14.76 -1.34 4.67
C ALA A 52 -14.95 -0.07 5.49
N HIS A 53 -16.18 0.38 5.65
CA HIS A 53 -16.51 1.46 6.57
C HIS A 53 -16.20 1.02 8.02
N GLY A 54 -15.72 1.95 8.84
CA GLY A 54 -15.38 1.69 10.24
C GLY A 54 -14.45 2.75 10.82
N THR A 55 -13.93 2.46 12.02
CA THR A 55 -13.07 3.37 12.77
C THR A 55 -11.81 3.76 12.01
N LYS A 56 -11.17 2.81 11.32
CA LYS A 56 -9.98 3.09 10.50
C LYS A 56 -10.26 4.15 9.46
N LEU A 57 -11.36 4.01 8.71
CA LEU A 57 -11.72 4.96 7.67
C LEU A 57 -11.95 6.36 8.25
N ALA A 58 -12.62 6.46 9.39
CA ALA A 58 -12.82 7.73 10.10
C ALA A 58 -11.49 8.38 10.50
N MET A 59 -10.53 7.59 10.98
CA MET A 59 -9.19 8.09 11.32
C MET A 59 -8.45 8.61 10.08
N LEU A 60 -8.50 7.88 8.97
CA LEU A 60 -7.85 8.25 7.71
C LEU A 60 -8.42 9.54 7.10
N VAL A 61 -9.72 9.76 7.24
CA VAL A 61 -10.37 11.00 6.78
C VAL A 61 -9.86 12.21 7.57
N HIS A 62 -9.67 12.08 8.87
CA HIS A 62 -9.18 13.16 9.72
C HIS A 62 -7.68 13.39 9.63
N GLN A 63 -6.90 12.30 9.45
CA GLN A 63 -5.45 12.36 9.32
C GLN A 63 -5.02 11.50 8.14
N PRO A 64 -4.96 12.07 6.93
CA PRO A 64 -4.73 11.29 5.72
C PRO A 64 -3.27 10.91 5.48
N TRP A 65 -2.32 11.42 6.24
CA TRP A 65 -0.91 11.10 6.10
C TRP A 65 -0.62 9.73 6.72
N VAL A 66 -0.08 8.80 5.90
CA VAL A 66 0.11 7.39 6.28
C VAL A 66 1.50 6.91 5.87
N ALA A 67 1.87 5.74 6.38
CA ALA A 67 3.01 4.98 5.89
C ALA A 67 2.54 3.57 5.53
N LEU A 68 3.09 3.01 4.46
CA LEU A 68 2.87 1.61 4.09
C LEU A 68 4.22 0.94 3.93
N GLU A 69 4.41 -0.17 4.64
CA GLU A 69 5.62 -0.98 4.58
C GLU A 69 5.34 -2.29 3.85
N VAL A 70 6.27 -2.68 2.99
CA VAL A 70 6.33 -4.03 2.42
C VAL A 70 7.71 -4.59 2.66
N ASP A 71 7.79 -5.92 2.80
CA ASP A 71 9.07 -6.57 2.96
C ASP A 71 9.09 -7.95 2.29
N GLU A 72 10.30 -8.45 2.14
CA GLU A 72 10.59 -9.81 1.71
C GLU A 72 11.73 -10.30 2.60
N VAL A 73 11.43 -11.31 3.43
CA VAL A 73 12.36 -11.82 4.45
C VAL A 73 12.69 -13.28 4.13
N HIS A 74 13.96 -13.56 3.86
CA HIS A 74 14.47 -14.91 3.61
C HIS A 74 15.26 -15.45 4.79
N GLY A 75 15.80 -14.60 5.65
CA GLY A 75 16.57 -14.95 6.82
C GLY A 75 16.84 -13.75 7.71
N LEU A 76 17.51 -14.00 8.84
CA LEU A 76 17.80 -12.96 9.84
C LEU A 76 18.53 -11.75 9.27
N PHE A 77 19.48 -11.97 8.36
CA PHE A 77 20.24 -10.93 7.69
C PHE A 77 20.14 -11.03 6.17
N ASP A 78 18.99 -11.47 5.69
CA ASP A 78 18.67 -11.58 4.27
C ASP A 78 17.22 -11.11 4.07
N TRP A 79 17.05 -9.80 3.93
CA TRP A 79 15.74 -9.20 3.76
C TRP A 79 15.81 -7.87 3.02
N ARG A 80 14.68 -7.48 2.45
CA ARG A 80 14.46 -6.16 1.86
C ARG A 80 13.17 -5.59 2.43
N SER A 81 13.15 -4.28 2.64
CA SER A 81 11.97 -3.54 3.11
C SER A 81 11.86 -2.22 2.38
N VAL A 82 10.64 -1.83 2.05
CA VAL A 82 10.31 -0.53 1.46
C VAL A 82 9.23 0.12 2.31
N VAL A 83 9.43 1.38 2.66
CA VAL A 83 8.44 2.21 3.33
C VAL A 83 8.02 3.35 2.42
N VAL A 84 6.72 3.45 2.18
CA VAL A 84 6.11 4.53 1.43
C VAL A 84 5.43 5.47 2.41
N HIS A 85 5.72 6.76 2.33
CA HIS A 85 4.97 7.81 3.02
C HIS A 85 4.13 8.58 2.02
N GLY A 86 2.88 8.84 2.35
CA GLY A 86 2.01 9.58 1.47
C GLY A 86 0.65 9.89 2.08
N SER A 87 -0.17 10.58 1.31
CA SER A 87 -1.52 10.92 1.72
C SER A 87 -2.56 10.01 1.09
N VAL A 88 -3.53 9.61 1.88
CA VAL A 88 -4.67 8.81 1.44
C VAL A 88 -5.71 9.70 0.79
N GLN A 89 -6.25 9.27 -0.34
CA GLN A 89 -7.43 9.83 -0.97
C GLN A 89 -8.53 8.79 -1.02
N LEU A 90 -9.69 9.14 -0.49
CA LEU A 90 -10.91 8.37 -0.63
C LEU A 90 -11.47 8.61 -2.02
N LEU A 91 -11.70 7.54 -2.79
CA LEU A 91 -12.25 7.66 -4.13
C LEU A 91 -13.78 7.57 -4.11
N ASP A 92 -14.41 8.49 -4.82
CA ASP A 92 -15.86 8.54 -4.98
C ASP A 92 -16.18 8.79 -6.46
N PRO A 93 -16.98 7.91 -7.10
CA PRO A 93 -17.36 8.10 -8.51
C PRO A 93 -18.10 9.41 -8.77
N ALA A 94 -18.77 9.95 -7.76
CA ALA A 94 -19.55 11.19 -7.85
C ALA A 94 -18.72 12.45 -7.61
N ASP A 95 -17.40 12.31 -7.35
CA ASP A 95 -16.52 13.43 -6.99
C ASP A 95 -16.01 14.17 -8.23
N GLY A 96 -16.78 15.14 -8.69
CA GLY A 96 -16.43 16.00 -9.82
C GLY A 96 -16.43 15.27 -11.17
N PRO A 97 -15.97 15.95 -12.25
CA PRO A 97 -16.01 15.36 -13.60
C PRO A 97 -15.09 14.17 -13.80
N ASP A 98 -13.99 14.09 -13.02
CA ASP A 98 -13.00 13.03 -13.14
C ASP A 98 -13.18 11.92 -12.10
N GLY A 99 -14.14 12.04 -11.19
CA GLY A 99 -14.37 11.09 -10.11
C GLY A 99 -14.65 9.69 -10.59
N GLN A 100 -15.52 9.54 -11.61
CA GLN A 100 -15.84 8.25 -12.20
C GLN A 100 -14.61 7.62 -12.87
N ALA A 101 -13.83 8.40 -13.60
CA ALA A 101 -12.65 7.90 -14.29
C ALA A 101 -11.58 7.42 -13.27
N ARG A 102 -11.38 8.16 -12.20
CA ARG A 102 -10.46 7.75 -11.13
C ARG A 102 -10.93 6.46 -10.43
N TRP A 103 -12.22 6.36 -10.16
CA TRP A 103 -12.81 5.15 -9.58
C TRP A 103 -12.62 3.96 -10.52
N ASP A 104 -12.97 4.10 -11.78
CA ASP A 104 -12.87 3.03 -12.77
C ASP A 104 -11.44 2.54 -12.93
N HIS A 105 -10.48 3.47 -12.96
CA HIS A 105 -9.05 3.12 -13.02
C HIS A 105 -8.61 2.35 -11.77
N ALA A 106 -9.02 2.80 -10.60
CA ALA A 106 -8.67 2.15 -9.33
C ALA A 106 -9.22 0.73 -9.27
N VAL A 107 -10.49 0.53 -9.65
CA VAL A 107 -11.13 -0.79 -9.67
C VAL A 107 -10.43 -1.70 -10.67
N ALA A 108 -10.17 -1.23 -11.89
CA ALA A 108 -9.46 -2.01 -12.91
C ALA A 108 -8.06 -2.40 -12.44
N THR A 109 -7.35 -1.49 -11.79
CA THR A 109 -6.02 -1.75 -11.23
C THR A 109 -6.08 -2.79 -10.12
N PHE A 110 -7.01 -2.66 -9.18
CA PHE A 110 -7.17 -3.60 -8.07
C PHE A 110 -7.59 -4.99 -8.54
N ARG A 111 -8.33 -5.10 -9.65
CA ARG A 111 -8.71 -6.37 -10.26
C ARG A 111 -7.53 -7.16 -10.84
N ARG A 112 -6.36 -6.57 -10.97
CA ARG A 112 -5.13 -7.32 -11.26
C ARG A 112 -4.80 -8.30 -10.13
N LEU A 113 -5.15 -7.95 -8.89
CA LEU A 113 -4.94 -8.77 -7.70
C LEU A 113 -6.17 -9.61 -7.37
N VAL A 114 -7.36 -8.99 -7.38
CA VAL A 114 -8.65 -9.61 -7.06
C VAL A 114 -9.58 -9.43 -8.25
N PRO A 115 -9.60 -10.37 -9.21
CA PRO A 115 -10.35 -10.20 -10.46
C PRO A 115 -11.84 -9.92 -10.29
N ALA A 116 -12.47 -10.47 -9.24
CA ALA A 116 -13.90 -10.29 -8.97
C ALA A 116 -14.22 -9.11 -8.03
N ALA A 117 -13.23 -8.26 -7.71
CA ALA A 117 -13.46 -7.11 -6.84
C ALA A 117 -14.58 -6.21 -7.39
N PHE A 118 -15.53 -5.84 -6.54
CA PHE A 118 -16.73 -5.05 -6.88
C PHE A 118 -17.64 -5.69 -7.93
N ALA A 119 -17.55 -7.00 -8.09
CA ALA A 119 -18.38 -7.75 -9.05
C ALA A 119 -19.04 -8.94 -8.36
N VAL A 120 -19.84 -9.68 -9.12
CA VAL A 120 -20.41 -10.96 -8.65
C VAL A 120 -19.26 -11.93 -8.35
N GLY A 121 -19.31 -12.57 -7.18
CA GLY A 121 -18.25 -13.48 -6.74
C GLY A 121 -17.10 -12.79 -6.02
N ASP A 122 -17.25 -11.51 -5.68
CA ASP A 122 -16.27 -10.77 -4.89
C ASP A 122 -16.01 -11.50 -3.55
N PRO A 123 -14.75 -11.89 -3.24
CA PRO A 123 -14.45 -12.60 -2.01
C PRO A 123 -14.59 -11.74 -0.75
N THR A 124 -14.59 -10.41 -0.88
CA THR A 124 -14.72 -9.47 0.24
C THR A 124 -15.74 -8.37 -0.06
N PRO A 125 -17.04 -8.74 -0.23
CA PRO A 125 -18.04 -7.78 -0.71
C PRO A 125 -18.35 -6.64 0.26
N ALA A 126 -18.02 -6.79 1.55
CA ALA A 126 -18.19 -5.72 2.55
C ALA A 126 -17.14 -4.61 2.40
N ARG A 127 -16.07 -4.84 1.67
CA ARG A 127 -15.03 -3.83 1.41
C ARG A 127 -15.43 -2.96 0.23
N THR A 128 -16.31 -2.00 0.49
CA THR A 128 -16.92 -1.16 -0.53
C THR A 128 -16.18 0.14 -0.80
N VAL A 129 -15.11 0.42 -0.05
CA VAL A 129 -14.37 1.68 -0.10
C VAL A 129 -13.04 1.46 -0.81
N MET A 130 -12.80 2.26 -1.85
CA MET A 130 -11.53 2.28 -2.57
C MET A 130 -10.73 3.50 -2.14
N LEU A 131 -9.48 3.25 -1.77
CA LEU A 131 -8.51 4.26 -1.37
C LEU A 131 -7.34 4.25 -2.34
N ARG A 132 -6.69 5.39 -2.49
CA ARG A 132 -5.37 5.46 -3.10
C ARG A 132 -4.43 6.30 -2.24
N VAL A 133 -3.16 5.91 -2.22
CA VAL A 133 -2.10 6.62 -1.52
C VAL A 133 -1.11 7.14 -2.54
N HIS A 134 -0.88 8.45 -2.53
CA HIS A 134 0.20 9.03 -3.34
C HIS A 134 1.54 8.67 -2.71
N MET A 135 2.45 8.10 -3.50
CA MET A 135 3.80 7.76 -3.04
C MET A 135 4.68 9.00 -3.05
N SER A 136 4.54 9.84 -2.02
CA SER A 136 5.26 11.11 -1.91
C SER A 136 6.72 10.92 -1.54
N HIS A 137 7.03 9.88 -0.75
CA HIS A 137 8.38 9.55 -0.34
C HIS A 137 8.50 8.03 -0.25
N VAL A 138 9.54 7.48 -0.84
CA VAL A 138 9.77 6.02 -0.88
C VAL A 138 11.22 5.76 -0.48
N GLU A 139 11.41 4.93 0.53
CA GLU A 139 12.73 4.49 1.00
C GLU A 139 12.77 2.99 1.12
N GLY A 140 13.88 2.40 0.69
CA GLY A 140 14.09 0.97 0.81
C GLY A 140 15.44 0.65 1.41
N ARG A 141 15.51 -0.49 2.11
CA ARG A 141 16.72 -1.01 2.73
C ARG A 141 16.85 -2.50 2.49
N GLN A 142 18.09 -2.96 2.44
CA GLN A 142 18.43 -4.37 2.32
C GLN A 142 19.46 -4.73 3.36
N ALA A 143 19.25 -5.86 4.03
CA ALA A 143 20.27 -6.56 4.78
C ALA A 143 20.78 -7.74 3.96
N SER A 144 22.08 -7.94 3.95
CA SER A 144 22.71 -9.09 3.31
C SER A 144 23.89 -9.59 4.13
N ALA A 145 24.15 -10.89 4.01
CA ALA A 145 25.29 -11.55 4.64
C ALA A 145 26.20 -12.09 3.56
N SER A 146 27.49 -11.94 3.76
CA SER A 146 28.51 -12.51 2.87
C SER A 146 29.51 -13.34 3.68
N ASP A 147 30.05 -14.40 3.04
CA ASP A 147 31.07 -15.26 3.59
C ASP A 147 32.47 -14.71 3.26
N ALA A 148 32.70 -13.48 3.62
CA ALA A 148 33.97 -12.83 3.32
C ALA A 148 35.10 -13.34 4.22
#